data_48965b7e248c74df45046f1cd04d3736
#
_entry.id   48965b7e248c74df45046f1cd04d3736
#
_cell.length_a   1.000
_cell.length_b   1.000
_cell.length_c   1.000
_cell.angle_alpha   90.00
_cell.angle_beta   90.00
_cell.angle_gamma   90.00
#
_symmetry.space_group_name_H-M   'P 1'
#
loop_
_entity.id
_entity.type
_entity.pdbx_description
1 polymer ?
#
loop_
_entity_poly.entity_id
_entity_poly.type
_entity_poly.pdbx_seq_one_letter_code
_entity_poly.pdbx_strand_id
1 'polypeptide(L)'
;MSSVSLKTRPNNESTRRIFVAGTRMNDGKTTTCLGLFAALQQRFGKVGFIKPVGQRFVKIDGQLIDEDSVLLEKIYRVEVPITSMSPIAIDSSFTKRYLDKPGEIGAELVHKVCDAFDRTSWEKNFTLIEGSGHAGVGSVFGLSNARVARLLGAKAIIVSRGGIGQPIDEIALNKALFDSEGVEVVGAIVNKVQSDKMEHIRTYTGRALKRIGVPLLGLLPQEKTLASPNLKQIQKRVSGRLLNRDYRFQTTRFDNIIIGAMTATRFLEAILPNTLLITPGDREDIIIAALSHQDNDRSGSVSGIILTRGIEPSAELAKRIYNSRVPVVIAEFDSYTVAYRIHSMTVKTQPEDDDKIPLIKKLIQENIDLNQIVGSF
;
A
#
# COMPACT_ATOMS: atom_id res chain seq x y z
N MET A 1 31.00 2.06 36.03
CA MET A 1 30.35 1.94 34.73
C MET A 1 29.12 2.83 34.78
N SER A 2 29.16 3.99 34.13
CA SER A 2 28.05 4.94 34.12
C SER A 2 26.89 4.33 33.37
N SER A 3 25.73 4.16 34.00
CA SER A 3 24.49 3.77 33.38
C SER A 3 24.12 4.87 32.35
N VAL A 4 24.36 4.59 31.09
CA VAL A 4 23.83 5.43 30.02
C VAL A 4 22.30 5.36 30.15
N SER A 5 21.70 6.47 30.61
CA SER A 5 20.26 6.60 30.68
C SER A 5 19.70 6.46 29.24
N LEU A 6 19.08 5.32 28.95
CA LEU A 6 18.40 5.10 27.68
C LEU A 6 17.25 6.09 27.58
N LYS A 7 17.22 6.87 26.50
CA LYS A 7 16.10 7.77 26.21
C LYS A 7 14.83 6.94 26.03
N THR A 8 13.82 7.26 26.80
CA THR A 8 12.51 6.59 26.77
C THR A 8 11.45 7.38 26.00
N ARG A 9 11.79 8.56 25.50
CA ARG A 9 10.93 9.43 24.69
C ARG A 9 11.78 10.34 23.79
N PRO A 10 11.20 10.87 22.66
CA PRO A 10 11.88 11.84 21.80
C PRO A 10 12.21 13.12 22.53
N ASN A 11 13.28 13.82 22.08
CA ASN A 11 13.63 15.16 22.55
C ASN A 11 12.82 16.23 21.85
N ASN A 12 12.44 16.03 20.57
CA ASN A 12 11.68 17.02 19.81
C ASN A 12 10.19 16.97 20.20
N GLU A 13 9.74 17.94 20.96
CA GLU A 13 8.36 18.08 21.42
C GLU A 13 7.57 19.12 20.59
N SER A 14 8.23 19.90 19.75
CA SER A 14 7.61 21.05 19.06
C SER A 14 6.78 20.68 17.82
N THR A 15 7.07 19.56 17.15
CA THR A 15 6.33 19.14 15.95
C THR A 15 4.97 18.53 16.30
N ARG A 16 3.91 18.93 15.58
CA ARG A 16 2.64 18.20 15.61
C ARG A 16 2.82 16.83 15.00
N ARG A 17 2.20 15.81 15.58
CA ARG A 17 2.45 14.42 15.17
C ARG A 17 1.19 13.58 15.20
N ILE A 18 0.92 12.89 14.09
CA ILE A 18 -0.21 12.00 13.94
C ILE A 18 0.24 10.60 13.57
N PHE A 19 -0.28 9.60 14.26
CA PHE A 19 -0.05 8.20 14.01
C PHE A 19 -1.22 7.60 13.22
N VAL A 20 -0.95 6.98 12.08
CA VAL A 20 -1.97 6.32 11.25
C VAL A 20 -1.86 4.82 11.42
N ALA A 21 -2.86 4.20 12.06
CA ALA A 21 -3.01 2.76 12.18
C ALA A 21 -4.19 2.24 11.36
N GLY A 22 -4.16 0.97 10.97
CA GLY A 22 -5.33 0.33 10.36
C GLY A 22 -6.10 -0.50 11.36
N THR A 23 -7.30 -0.93 11.00
CA THR A 23 -7.97 -2.01 11.73
C THR A 23 -7.39 -3.37 11.36
N ARG A 24 -6.87 -3.49 10.13
CA ARG A 24 -6.21 -4.69 9.59
C ARG A 24 -5.04 -4.31 8.67
N MET A 25 -4.32 -5.33 8.22
CA MET A 25 -3.40 -5.18 7.09
C MET A 25 -4.20 -4.86 5.80
N ASN A 26 -3.62 -4.04 4.92
CA ASN A 26 -4.17 -3.68 3.61
C ASN A 26 -5.48 -2.86 3.64
N ASP A 27 -5.84 -2.21 4.74
CA ASP A 27 -6.99 -1.30 4.81
C ASP A 27 -6.75 0.05 4.12
N GLY A 28 -5.53 0.28 3.63
CA GLY A 28 -5.17 1.46 2.85
C GLY A 28 -4.45 2.55 3.64
N LYS A 29 -3.77 2.18 4.74
CA LYS A 29 -2.91 3.11 5.51
C LYS A 29 -1.96 3.89 4.63
N THR A 30 -1.14 3.19 3.84
CA THR A 30 -0.14 3.79 2.96
C THR A 30 -0.78 4.75 1.95
N THR A 31 -1.92 4.38 1.33
CA THR A 31 -2.70 5.26 0.46
C THR A 31 -3.17 6.51 1.21
N THR A 32 -3.70 6.32 2.41
CA THR A 32 -4.12 7.44 3.29
C THR A 32 -2.94 8.32 3.68
N CYS A 33 -1.80 7.73 4.07
CA CYS A 33 -0.58 8.47 4.41
C CYS A 33 -0.03 9.27 3.23
N LEU A 34 -0.02 8.70 2.01
CA LEU A 34 0.39 9.42 0.80
C LEU A 34 -0.44 10.69 0.57
N GLY A 35 -1.76 10.57 0.60
CA GLY A 35 -2.63 11.71 0.39
C GLY A 35 -2.62 12.71 1.55
N LEU A 36 -2.59 12.24 2.81
CA LEU A 36 -2.46 13.10 3.99
C LEU A 36 -1.13 13.85 3.97
N PHE A 37 -0.02 13.20 3.60
CA PHE A 37 1.27 13.87 3.50
C PHE A 37 1.22 15.04 2.52
N ALA A 38 0.63 14.85 1.33
CA ALA A 38 0.46 15.94 0.36
C ALA A 38 -0.36 17.09 0.92
N ALA A 39 -1.52 16.79 1.55
CA ALA A 39 -2.40 17.81 2.13
C ALA A 39 -1.73 18.56 3.29
N LEU A 40 -1.00 17.86 4.15
CA LEU A 40 -0.23 18.45 5.25
C LEU A 40 0.94 19.28 4.72
N GLN A 41 1.65 18.82 3.69
CA GLN A 41 2.75 19.57 3.08
C GLN A 41 2.27 20.87 2.44
N GLN A 42 1.11 20.86 1.78
CA GLN A 42 0.49 22.06 1.23
C GLN A 42 0.14 23.07 2.33
N ARG A 43 -0.29 22.60 3.51
CA ARG A 43 -0.72 23.46 4.62
C ARG A 43 0.42 23.94 5.51
N PHE A 44 1.41 23.08 5.79
CA PHE A 44 2.47 23.34 6.78
C PHE A 44 3.86 23.53 6.16
N GLY A 45 4.03 23.29 4.87
CA GLY A 45 5.31 23.34 4.18
C GLY A 45 6.21 22.15 4.55
N LYS A 46 6.88 22.21 5.68
CA LYS A 46 7.84 21.17 6.12
C LYS A 46 7.14 20.07 6.90
N VAL A 47 7.03 18.87 6.29
CA VAL A 47 6.41 17.69 6.88
C VAL A 47 7.42 16.53 6.93
N GLY A 48 7.54 15.86 8.08
CA GLY A 48 8.31 14.64 8.24
C GLY A 48 7.44 13.39 8.05
N PHE A 49 8.09 12.29 7.71
CA PHE A 49 7.45 10.97 7.65
C PHE A 49 8.34 9.91 8.28
N ILE A 50 7.76 9.06 9.11
CA ILE A 50 8.42 7.90 9.68
C ILE A 50 7.49 6.70 9.74
N LYS A 51 8.03 5.52 9.41
CA LYS A 51 7.43 4.22 9.69
C LYS A 51 8.32 3.48 10.69
N PRO A 52 8.02 3.60 11.99
CA PRO A 52 8.92 3.15 13.07
C PRO A 52 9.26 1.66 13.01
N VAL A 53 8.28 0.83 12.60
CA VAL A 53 8.43 -0.61 12.48
C VAL A 53 7.96 -1.07 11.11
N GLY A 54 8.88 -1.55 10.28
CA GLY A 54 8.63 -2.08 8.94
C GLY A 54 8.62 -3.61 8.90
N GLN A 55 7.72 -4.19 8.10
CA GLN A 55 7.62 -5.63 7.88
C GLN A 55 7.91 -6.04 6.43
N ARG A 56 7.95 -5.07 5.51
CA ARG A 56 8.27 -5.27 4.10
C ARG A 56 9.34 -4.28 3.71
N PHE A 57 10.49 -4.78 3.34
CA PHE A 57 11.66 -3.93 3.13
C PHE A 57 12.40 -4.28 1.83
N VAL A 58 13.09 -3.31 1.33
CA VAL A 58 14.09 -3.41 0.27
C VAL A 58 15.47 -3.09 0.84
N LYS A 59 16.51 -3.59 0.18
CA LYS A 59 17.88 -3.32 0.60
C LYS A 59 18.40 -2.08 -0.14
N ILE A 60 18.76 -1.04 0.61
CA ILE A 60 19.37 0.20 0.09
C ILE A 60 20.68 0.41 0.85
N ASP A 61 21.80 0.48 0.14
CA ASP A 61 23.15 0.66 0.71
C ASP A 61 23.46 -0.29 1.88
N GLY A 62 23.02 -1.55 1.71
CA GLY A 62 23.21 -2.58 2.72
C GLY A 62 22.19 -2.60 3.87
N GLN A 63 21.33 -1.60 3.97
CA GLN A 63 20.33 -1.47 5.04
C GLN A 63 18.94 -1.90 4.57
N LEU A 64 18.13 -2.42 5.51
CA LEU A 64 16.76 -2.84 5.26
C LEU A 64 15.83 -1.64 5.51
N ILE A 65 15.24 -1.12 4.46
CA ILE A 65 14.34 0.05 4.49
C ILE A 65 12.93 -0.38 4.10
N ASP A 66 11.93 0.02 4.87
CA ASP A 66 10.53 -0.31 4.56
C ASP A 66 10.09 0.31 3.23
N GLU A 67 9.34 -0.48 2.43
CA GLU A 67 8.87 -0.10 1.09
C GLU A 67 8.04 1.20 1.10
N ASP A 68 7.24 1.44 2.16
CA ASP A 68 6.39 2.62 2.24
C ASP A 68 7.22 3.90 2.53
N SER A 69 8.31 3.78 3.29
CA SER A 69 9.27 4.88 3.49
C SER A 69 9.99 5.25 2.19
N VAL A 70 10.40 4.24 1.41
CA VAL A 70 11.00 4.47 0.08
C VAL A 70 10.01 5.13 -0.87
N LEU A 71 8.75 4.71 -0.82
CA LEU A 71 7.68 5.28 -1.63
C LEU A 71 7.47 6.77 -1.32
N LEU A 72 7.32 7.12 -0.04
CA LEU A 72 7.13 8.50 0.40
C LEU A 72 8.33 9.39 0.02
N GLU A 73 9.56 8.91 0.26
CA GLU A 73 10.78 9.65 -0.10
C GLU A 73 10.86 9.94 -1.59
N LYS A 74 10.63 8.94 -2.44
CA LYS A 74 10.67 9.11 -3.90
C LYS A 74 9.63 10.08 -4.44
N ILE A 75 8.43 10.12 -3.85
CA ILE A 75 7.32 10.99 -4.31
C ILE A 75 7.46 12.41 -3.77
N TYR A 76 7.84 12.59 -2.50
CA TYR A 76 7.74 13.88 -1.82
C TYR A 76 9.08 14.49 -1.45
N ARG A 77 10.19 13.76 -1.56
CA ARG A 77 11.53 14.22 -1.15
C ARG A 77 11.49 14.80 0.26
N VAL A 78 11.28 13.90 1.24
CA VAL A 78 11.04 14.29 2.66
C VAL A 78 12.24 15.02 3.28
N GLU A 79 13.41 14.91 2.64
CA GLU A 79 14.66 15.59 3.04
C GLU A 79 15.14 15.20 4.45
N VAL A 80 15.08 13.89 4.73
CA VAL A 80 15.66 13.28 5.92
C VAL A 80 16.37 11.98 5.52
N PRO A 81 17.36 11.50 6.30
CA PRO A 81 17.99 10.22 6.01
C PRO A 81 16.95 9.10 5.96
N ILE A 82 16.93 8.33 4.88
CA ILE A 82 15.94 7.25 4.67
C ILE A 82 15.94 6.23 5.82
N THR A 83 17.09 6.03 6.45
CA THR A 83 17.26 5.18 7.64
C THR A 83 16.54 5.70 8.87
N SER A 84 16.35 7.03 8.97
CA SER A 84 15.54 7.64 10.03
C SER A 84 14.05 7.50 9.74
N MET A 85 13.65 7.43 8.48
CA MET A 85 12.26 7.15 8.10
C MET A 85 11.84 5.69 8.34
N SER A 86 12.79 4.75 8.49
CA SER A 86 12.55 3.32 8.68
C SER A 86 13.58 2.70 9.62
N PRO A 87 13.52 2.98 10.95
CA PRO A 87 14.56 2.58 11.88
C PRO A 87 14.58 1.09 12.21
N ILE A 88 13.43 0.40 12.16
CA ILE A 88 13.33 -1.02 12.54
C ILE A 88 12.70 -1.83 11.41
N ALA A 89 13.46 -2.83 10.92
CA ALA A 89 12.97 -3.85 9.99
C ALA A 89 12.80 -5.18 10.74
N ILE A 90 11.60 -5.77 10.66
CA ILE A 90 11.27 -7.04 11.31
C ILE A 90 11.38 -8.17 10.28
N ASP A 91 12.44 -8.93 10.33
CA ASP A 91 12.63 -10.15 9.54
C ASP A 91 12.01 -11.40 10.23
N SER A 92 12.03 -12.54 9.54
CA SER A 92 11.46 -13.79 10.05
C SER A 92 12.15 -14.34 11.32
N SER A 93 13.40 -13.95 11.58
CA SER A 93 14.19 -14.38 12.75
C SER A 93 14.07 -13.41 13.92
N PHE A 94 13.63 -12.19 13.68
CA PHE A 94 13.62 -11.11 14.68
C PHE A 94 12.84 -11.47 15.96
N THR A 95 11.63 -12.00 15.80
CA THR A 95 10.78 -12.34 16.95
C THR A 95 11.44 -13.36 17.88
N LYS A 96 12.12 -14.37 17.34
CA LYS A 96 12.85 -15.36 18.13
C LYS A 96 14.00 -14.71 18.87
N ARG A 97 14.84 -13.94 18.18
CA ARG A 97 15.96 -13.20 18.80
C ARG A 97 15.51 -12.28 19.93
N TYR A 98 14.38 -11.60 19.73
CA TYR A 98 13.82 -10.74 20.75
C TYR A 98 13.39 -11.55 21.99
N LEU A 99 12.67 -12.66 21.82
CA LEU A 99 12.21 -13.49 22.93
C LEU A 99 13.33 -14.15 23.71
N ASP A 100 14.50 -14.37 23.10
CA ASP A 100 15.70 -14.88 23.79
C ASP A 100 16.33 -13.80 24.71
N LYS A 101 16.24 -12.50 24.37
CA LYS A 101 16.85 -11.38 25.12
C LYS A 101 15.95 -10.14 25.17
N PRO A 102 14.75 -10.22 25.76
CA PRO A 102 13.74 -9.16 25.62
C PRO A 102 14.14 -7.83 26.28
N GLY A 103 14.83 -7.86 27.41
CA GLY A 103 15.25 -6.65 28.14
C GLY A 103 16.30 -5.82 27.39
N GLU A 104 17.29 -6.49 26.83
CA GLU A 104 18.41 -5.87 26.10
C GLU A 104 17.90 -5.27 24.78
N ILE A 105 17.25 -6.09 23.95
CA ILE A 105 16.76 -5.68 22.63
C ILE A 105 15.63 -4.65 22.75
N GLY A 106 14.73 -4.80 23.73
CA GLY A 106 13.62 -3.87 23.92
C GLY A 106 14.08 -2.43 24.20
N ALA A 107 15.07 -2.24 25.04
CA ALA A 107 15.65 -0.93 25.31
C ALA A 107 16.31 -0.31 24.06
N GLU A 108 17.05 -1.12 23.29
CA GLU A 108 17.66 -0.69 22.03
C GLU A 108 16.61 -0.24 20.99
N LEU A 109 15.50 -0.98 20.88
CA LEU A 109 14.44 -0.65 19.96
C LEU A 109 13.75 0.68 20.29
N VAL A 110 13.48 0.93 21.58
CA VAL A 110 12.91 2.21 22.05
C VAL A 110 13.84 3.36 21.69
N HIS A 111 15.13 3.21 21.97
CA HIS A 111 16.14 4.23 21.65
C HIS A 111 16.18 4.52 20.12
N LYS A 112 16.24 3.46 19.30
CA LYS A 112 16.25 3.61 17.83
C LYS A 112 15.02 4.36 17.30
N VAL A 113 13.83 4.07 17.85
CA VAL A 113 12.59 4.76 17.43
C VAL A 113 12.63 6.22 17.83
N CYS A 114 13.04 6.55 19.05
CA CYS A 114 13.11 7.93 19.52
C CYS A 114 14.13 8.76 18.75
N ASP A 115 15.35 8.26 18.57
CA ASP A 115 16.42 8.95 17.82
C ASP A 115 16.05 9.14 16.34
N ALA A 116 15.45 8.14 15.73
CA ALA A 116 14.98 8.24 14.35
C ALA A 116 13.85 9.27 14.21
N PHE A 117 12.94 9.31 15.18
CA PHE A 117 11.87 10.31 15.21
C PHE A 117 12.44 11.72 15.38
N ASP A 118 13.38 11.94 16.30
CA ASP A 118 14.03 13.24 16.51
C ASP A 118 14.68 13.77 15.22
N ARG A 119 15.38 12.90 14.47
CA ARG A 119 15.98 13.27 13.18
C ARG A 119 14.93 13.54 12.11
N THR A 120 13.86 12.74 12.05
CA THR A 120 12.79 12.87 11.05
C THR A 120 11.94 14.10 11.29
N SER A 121 11.73 14.47 12.56
CA SER A 121 10.90 15.61 12.96
C SER A 121 11.67 16.93 13.09
N TRP A 122 13.00 16.90 12.95
CA TRP A 122 13.84 18.08 13.06
C TRP A 122 13.43 19.15 12.05
N GLU A 123 13.18 20.36 12.53
CA GLU A 123 12.68 21.50 11.74
C GLU A 123 11.39 21.22 10.93
N LYS A 124 10.61 20.19 11.26
CA LYS A 124 9.33 19.89 10.63
C LYS A 124 8.17 20.46 11.47
N ASN A 125 7.21 21.09 10.80
CA ASN A 125 6.03 21.65 11.43
C ASN A 125 4.99 20.57 11.77
N PHE A 126 5.04 19.46 11.04
CA PHE A 126 4.16 18.32 11.24
C PHE A 126 4.93 17.00 10.92
N THR A 127 4.68 15.95 11.68
CA THR A 127 5.25 14.61 11.39
C THR A 127 4.15 13.58 11.29
N LEU A 128 4.09 12.91 10.14
CA LEU A 128 3.19 11.79 9.87
C LEU A 128 3.89 10.49 10.20
N ILE A 129 3.25 9.66 11.04
CA ILE A 129 3.78 8.38 11.50
C ILE A 129 2.89 7.26 10.96
N GLU A 130 3.45 6.33 10.19
CA GLU A 130 2.69 5.18 9.67
C GLU A 130 2.94 3.94 10.51
N GLY A 131 1.88 3.35 11.06
CA GLY A 131 1.93 2.09 11.77
C GLY A 131 1.86 0.86 10.85
N SER A 132 2.30 -0.28 11.34
CA SER A 132 2.20 -1.58 10.67
C SER A 132 0.96 -2.35 11.13
N GLY A 133 -0.04 -2.55 10.26
CA GLY A 133 -1.26 -3.30 10.60
C GLY A 133 -2.18 -2.58 11.60
N HIS A 134 -2.69 -3.29 12.59
CA HIS A 134 -3.63 -2.79 13.62
C HIS A 134 -2.89 -2.30 14.88
N ALA A 135 -3.62 -1.68 15.83
CA ALA A 135 -3.06 -1.08 17.04
C ALA A 135 -2.11 -1.99 17.84
N GLY A 136 -2.38 -3.29 17.86
CA GLY A 136 -1.59 -4.28 18.61
C GLY A 136 -0.40 -4.87 17.87
N VAL A 137 -0.15 -4.55 16.60
CA VAL A 137 1.01 -5.10 15.87
C VAL A 137 2.30 -4.58 16.51
N GLY A 138 3.20 -5.50 16.83
CA GLY A 138 4.45 -5.22 17.54
C GLY A 138 4.39 -5.52 19.06
N SER A 139 3.24 -5.93 19.60
CA SER A 139 3.11 -6.27 21.02
C SER A 139 4.10 -7.34 21.47
N VAL A 140 4.43 -8.30 20.61
CA VAL A 140 5.37 -9.40 20.94
C VAL A 140 6.76 -8.91 21.33
N PHE A 141 7.18 -7.74 20.84
CA PHE A 141 8.46 -7.12 21.17
C PHE A 141 8.31 -5.74 21.89
N GLY A 142 7.16 -5.53 22.53
CA GLY A 142 6.93 -4.35 23.35
C GLY A 142 6.75 -3.02 22.61
N LEU A 143 6.61 -3.04 21.29
CA LEU A 143 6.40 -1.88 20.44
C LEU A 143 5.11 -2.03 19.60
N SER A 144 3.97 -2.26 20.28
CA SER A 144 2.69 -2.16 19.60
C SER A 144 2.51 -0.77 18.97
N ASN A 145 1.72 -0.66 17.90
CA ASN A 145 1.42 0.66 17.31
C ASN A 145 0.89 1.65 18.35
N ALA A 146 0.04 1.20 19.28
CA ALA A 146 -0.46 2.03 20.35
C ALA A 146 0.67 2.49 21.31
N ARG A 147 1.57 1.56 21.68
CA ARG A 147 2.75 1.89 22.50
C ARG A 147 3.71 2.85 21.80
N VAL A 148 3.96 2.66 20.49
CA VAL A 148 4.80 3.57 19.71
C VAL A 148 4.16 4.96 19.60
N ALA A 149 2.84 5.04 19.37
CA ALA A 149 2.14 6.32 19.36
C ALA A 149 2.28 7.07 20.70
N ARG A 150 2.12 6.36 21.83
CA ARG A 150 2.39 6.92 23.17
C ARG A 150 3.83 7.37 23.33
N LEU A 151 4.79 6.49 23.00
CA LEU A 151 6.23 6.77 23.10
C LEU A 151 6.60 8.05 22.35
N LEU A 152 6.04 8.24 21.16
CA LEU A 152 6.28 9.41 20.33
C LEU A 152 5.38 10.60 20.68
N GLY A 153 4.47 10.49 21.64
CA GLY A 153 3.52 11.55 22.01
C GLY A 153 2.56 11.92 20.87
N ALA A 154 2.20 10.96 20.02
CA ALA A 154 1.35 11.17 18.87
C ALA A 154 -0.13 10.88 19.19
N LYS A 155 -1.04 11.67 18.60
CA LYS A 155 -2.45 11.31 18.49
C LYS A 155 -2.64 10.31 17.37
N ALA A 156 -3.74 9.54 17.36
CA ALA A 156 -3.95 8.47 16.40
C ALA A 156 -5.15 8.70 15.46
N ILE A 157 -5.02 8.26 14.22
CA ILE A 157 -6.12 8.06 13.26
C ILE A 157 -6.21 6.56 12.98
N ILE A 158 -7.44 6.03 12.96
CA ILE A 158 -7.72 4.64 12.60
C ILE A 158 -8.28 4.58 11.19
N VAL A 159 -7.63 3.82 10.30
CA VAL A 159 -8.10 3.55 8.94
C VAL A 159 -8.77 2.18 8.91
N SER A 160 -10.03 2.12 8.48
CA SER A 160 -10.81 0.89 8.37
C SER A 160 -11.40 0.74 6.97
N ARG A 161 -11.91 -0.43 6.64
CA ARG A 161 -12.68 -0.66 5.39
C ARG A 161 -14.11 -0.19 5.53
N GLY A 162 -14.78 0.02 4.38
CA GLY A 162 -16.21 0.31 4.32
C GLY A 162 -17.07 -0.82 4.85
N GLY A 163 -18.10 -0.47 5.64
CA GLY A 163 -19.06 -1.39 6.24
C GLY A 163 -19.64 -0.81 7.52
N ILE A 164 -20.78 -1.35 7.98
CA ILE A 164 -21.51 -0.83 9.14
C ILE A 164 -21.29 -1.69 10.41
N GLY A 165 -21.13 -3.00 10.26
CA GLY A 165 -20.96 -3.93 11.40
C GLY A 165 -19.49 -4.11 11.76
N GLN A 166 -18.87 -5.17 11.23
CA GLN A 166 -17.51 -5.57 11.53
C GLN A 166 -16.44 -4.44 11.52
N PRO A 167 -16.44 -3.47 10.57
CA PRO A 167 -15.46 -2.39 10.62
C PRO A 167 -15.56 -1.52 11.87
N ILE A 168 -16.77 -1.33 12.40
CA ILE A 168 -16.99 -0.54 13.62
C ILE A 168 -16.50 -1.30 14.85
N ASP A 169 -16.78 -2.61 14.93
CA ASP A 169 -16.27 -3.47 16.01
C ASP A 169 -14.74 -3.47 16.03
N GLU A 170 -14.10 -3.52 14.86
CA GLU A 170 -12.67 -3.44 14.73
C GLU A 170 -12.09 -2.07 15.12
N ILE A 171 -12.78 -0.98 14.78
CA ILE A 171 -12.38 0.36 15.23
C ILE A 171 -12.46 0.43 16.76
N ALA A 172 -13.53 -0.11 17.36
CA ALA A 172 -13.69 -0.15 18.82
C ALA A 172 -12.55 -0.91 19.50
N LEU A 173 -12.18 -2.10 18.99
CA LEU A 173 -11.05 -2.89 19.50
C LEU A 173 -9.72 -2.14 19.42
N ASN A 174 -9.45 -1.50 18.30
CA ASN A 174 -8.23 -0.74 18.11
C ASN A 174 -8.19 0.50 19.02
N LYS A 175 -9.33 1.22 19.13
CA LYS A 175 -9.47 2.34 20.05
C LYS A 175 -9.19 1.93 21.49
N ALA A 176 -9.76 0.83 21.95
CA ALA A 176 -9.53 0.35 23.32
C ALA A 176 -8.06 0.16 23.65
N LEU A 177 -7.24 -0.30 22.70
CA LEU A 177 -5.80 -0.44 22.91
C LEU A 177 -5.09 0.93 22.89
N PHE A 178 -5.48 1.87 22.03
CA PHE A 178 -4.96 3.23 22.08
C PHE A 178 -5.33 3.92 23.40
N ASP A 179 -6.57 3.79 23.86
CA ASP A 179 -7.02 4.33 25.13
C ASP A 179 -6.23 3.75 26.31
N SER A 180 -5.95 2.45 26.32
CA SER A 180 -5.18 1.78 27.37
C SER A 180 -3.72 2.28 27.44
N GLU A 181 -3.17 2.76 26.33
CA GLU A 181 -1.86 3.40 26.27
C GLU A 181 -1.93 4.93 26.49
N GLY A 182 -3.13 5.48 26.73
CA GLY A 182 -3.33 6.93 26.91
C GLY A 182 -3.15 7.75 25.63
N VAL A 183 -3.40 7.15 24.48
CA VAL A 183 -3.31 7.80 23.17
C VAL A 183 -4.68 8.24 22.70
N GLU A 184 -4.83 9.54 22.44
CA GLU A 184 -6.07 10.09 21.89
C GLU A 184 -6.29 9.62 20.44
N VAL A 185 -7.45 9.04 20.16
CA VAL A 185 -7.91 8.74 18.79
C VAL A 185 -8.71 9.92 18.28
N VAL A 186 -8.12 10.73 17.39
CA VAL A 186 -8.75 11.94 16.84
C VAL A 186 -9.89 11.62 15.88
N GLY A 187 -9.93 10.41 15.33
CA GLY A 187 -11.02 9.93 14.51
C GLY A 187 -10.68 8.74 13.64
N ALA A 188 -11.64 8.35 12.81
CA ALA A 188 -11.52 7.25 11.88
C ALA A 188 -11.73 7.71 10.42
N ILE A 189 -10.96 7.10 9.50
CA ILE A 189 -11.13 7.20 8.05
C ILE A 189 -11.63 5.84 7.57
N VAL A 190 -12.76 5.84 6.85
CA VAL A 190 -13.36 4.63 6.31
C VAL A 190 -13.04 4.56 4.82
N ASN A 191 -12.24 3.57 4.42
CA ASN A 191 -11.69 3.43 3.08
C ASN A 191 -12.38 2.32 2.29
N LYS A 192 -12.25 2.33 0.96
CA LYS A 192 -12.78 1.32 0.05
C LYS A 192 -14.30 1.16 0.14
N VAL A 193 -15.00 2.26 0.28
CA VAL A 193 -16.47 2.30 0.28
C VAL A 193 -16.97 2.19 -1.15
N GLN A 194 -17.92 1.30 -1.43
CA GLN A 194 -18.58 1.23 -2.73
C GLN A 194 -19.33 2.54 -3.00
N SER A 195 -19.15 3.10 -4.20
CA SER A 195 -19.65 4.43 -4.54
C SER A 195 -21.17 4.57 -4.41
N ASP A 196 -21.92 3.52 -4.74
CA ASP A 196 -23.38 3.44 -4.57
C ASP A 196 -23.83 3.40 -3.11
N LYS A 197 -22.94 3.08 -2.17
CA LYS A 197 -23.22 2.98 -0.72
C LYS A 197 -22.66 4.14 0.11
N MET A 198 -22.02 5.14 -0.51
CA MET A 198 -21.34 6.21 0.22
C MET A 198 -22.23 6.90 1.25
N GLU A 199 -23.43 7.36 0.86
CA GLU A 199 -24.34 8.08 1.76
C GLU A 199 -24.89 7.18 2.88
N HIS A 200 -25.23 5.93 2.54
CA HIS A 200 -25.68 4.95 3.52
C HIS A 200 -24.59 4.67 4.56
N ILE A 201 -23.37 4.40 4.12
CA ILE A 201 -22.22 4.18 5.00
C ILE A 201 -21.91 5.43 5.82
N ARG A 202 -21.93 6.62 5.23
CA ARG A 202 -21.72 7.90 5.94
C ARG A 202 -22.69 8.04 7.12
N THR A 203 -23.95 7.81 6.86
CA THR A 203 -25.00 7.98 7.86
C THR A 203 -24.85 6.98 9.02
N TYR A 204 -24.80 5.69 8.72
CA TYR A 204 -24.81 4.67 9.78
C TYR A 204 -23.48 4.51 10.48
N THR A 205 -22.37 4.58 9.74
CA THR A 205 -21.02 4.57 10.35
C THR A 205 -20.80 5.81 11.22
N GLY A 206 -21.23 6.98 10.76
CA GLY A 206 -21.14 8.20 11.55
C GLY A 206 -21.90 8.11 12.87
N ARG A 207 -23.14 7.56 12.85
CA ARG A 207 -23.93 7.34 14.06
C ARG A 207 -23.27 6.34 15.02
N ALA A 208 -22.73 5.24 14.47
CA ALA A 208 -22.09 4.20 15.29
C ALA A 208 -20.78 4.69 15.90
N LEU A 209 -19.93 5.35 15.12
CA LEU A 209 -18.66 5.92 15.58
C LEU A 209 -18.89 6.98 16.68
N LYS A 210 -19.93 7.83 16.53
CA LYS A 210 -20.30 8.79 17.56
C LYS A 210 -20.61 8.12 18.90
N ARG A 211 -21.25 6.93 18.89
CA ARG A 211 -21.58 6.17 20.11
C ARG A 211 -20.35 5.67 20.85
N ILE A 212 -19.26 5.39 20.15
CA ILE A 212 -17.99 4.94 20.74
C ILE A 212 -16.97 6.08 20.91
N GLY A 213 -17.42 7.34 20.72
CA GLY A 213 -16.58 8.51 20.91
C GLY A 213 -15.46 8.68 19.86
N VAL A 214 -15.68 8.22 18.63
CA VAL A 214 -14.72 8.35 17.53
C VAL A 214 -15.30 9.25 16.43
N PRO A 215 -14.72 10.40 16.13
CA PRO A 215 -15.15 11.21 14.98
C PRO A 215 -14.94 10.50 13.64
N LEU A 216 -15.88 10.65 12.71
CA LEU A 216 -15.71 10.23 11.33
C LEU A 216 -15.00 11.35 10.56
N LEU A 217 -13.71 11.14 10.22
CA LEU A 217 -12.89 12.12 9.51
C LEU A 217 -13.15 12.13 8.00
N GLY A 218 -13.71 11.06 7.47
CA GLY A 218 -14.09 10.96 6.06
C GLY A 218 -14.25 9.54 5.56
N LEU A 219 -14.79 9.46 4.33
CA LEU A 219 -14.96 8.20 3.60
C LEU A 219 -14.26 8.28 2.26
N LEU A 220 -13.44 7.28 1.95
CA LEU A 220 -12.76 7.17 0.67
C LEU A 220 -13.44 6.12 -0.19
N PRO A 221 -13.84 6.45 -1.43
CA PRO A 221 -14.45 5.49 -2.34
C PRO A 221 -13.49 4.38 -2.74
N GLN A 222 -14.05 3.25 -3.14
CA GLN A 222 -13.28 2.17 -3.73
C GLN A 222 -12.94 2.51 -5.18
N GLU A 223 -11.66 2.71 -5.47
CA GLU A 223 -11.16 3.04 -6.79
C GLU A 223 -10.51 1.82 -7.45
N LYS A 224 -11.03 1.44 -8.61
CA LYS A 224 -10.49 0.31 -9.40
C LYS A 224 -9.03 0.53 -9.76
N THR A 225 -8.66 1.72 -10.19
CA THR A 225 -7.28 2.08 -10.54
C THR A 225 -6.30 1.80 -9.39
N LEU A 226 -6.68 2.12 -8.15
CA LEU A 226 -5.82 1.87 -6.99
C LEU A 226 -5.64 0.37 -6.70
N ALA A 227 -6.65 -0.44 -7.03
CA ALA A 227 -6.64 -1.89 -6.83
C ALA A 227 -5.98 -2.64 -8.00
N SER A 228 -5.84 -2.02 -9.18
CA SER A 228 -5.32 -2.68 -10.38
C SER A 228 -3.79 -2.73 -10.39
N PRO A 229 -3.17 -3.92 -10.55
CA PRO A 229 -1.74 -4.03 -10.73
C PRO A 229 -1.32 -3.56 -12.13
N ASN A 230 -0.10 -3.07 -12.27
CA ASN A 230 0.52 -2.93 -13.58
C ASN A 230 1.21 -4.25 -14.00
N LEU A 231 1.57 -4.35 -15.29
CA LEU A 231 2.15 -5.59 -15.83
C LEU A 231 3.50 -5.94 -15.19
N LYS A 232 4.29 -4.94 -14.79
CA LYS A 232 5.57 -5.16 -14.07
C LYS A 232 5.33 -5.85 -12.72
N GLN A 233 4.28 -5.44 -11.99
CA GLN A 233 3.90 -6.08 -10.72
C GLN A 233 3.41 -7.51 -10.96
N ILE A 234 2.63 -7.73 -12.03
CA ILE A 234 2.17 -9.06 -12.43
C ILE A 234 3.35 -9.95 -12.81
N GLN A 235 4.26 -9.47 -13.69
CA GLN A 235 5.49 -10.18 -14.06
C GLN A 235 6.26 -10.65 -12.83
N LYS A 236 6.50 -9.75 -11.88
CA LYS A 236 7.19 -10.09 -10.63
C LYS A 236 6.42 -11.15 -9.83
N ARG A 237 5.09 -11.04 -9.79
CA ARG A 237 4.23 -11.97 -9.02
C ARG A 237 4.23 -13.38 -9.59
N VAL A 238 4.29 -13.51 -10.92
CA VAL A 238 4.32 -14.80 -11.62
C VAL A 238 5.76 -15.28 -11.93
N SER A 239 6.77 -14.54 -11.48
CA SER A 239 8.20 -14.80 -11.77
C SER A 239 8.46 -14.97 -13.27
N GLY A 240 7.74 -14.17 -14.09
CA GLY A 240 7.79 -14.27 -15.54
C GLY A 240 8.93 -13.46 -16.17
N ARG A 241 9.25 -13.78 -17.43
CA ARG A 241 10.22 -13.07 -18.28
C ARG A 241 9.49 -12.33 -19.38
N LEU A 242 9.82 -11.05 -19.60
CA LEU A 242 9.28 -10.25 -20.70
C LEU A 242 9.89 -10.71 -22.02
N LEU A 243 9.07 -10.97 -23.04
CA LEU A 243 9.52 -11.43 -24.37
C LEU A 243 9.82 -10.28 -25.33
N ASN A 244 9.13 -9.17 -25.22
CA ASN A 244 9.31 -8.01 -26.07
C ASN A 244 9.53 -6.73 -25.25
N ARG A 245 10.17 -5.73 -25.87
CA ARG A 245 10.41 -4.42 -25.23
C ARG A 245 9.25 -3.49 -25.54
N ASP A 246 8.40 -3.23 -24.52
CA ASP A 246 7.40 -2.17 -24.58
C ASP A 246 7.63 -1.19 -23.43
N TYR A 247 7.74 0.11 -23.73
CA TYR A 247 7.89 1.17 -22.72
C TYR A 247 6.66 1.29 -21.80
N ARG A 248 5.48 0.86 -22.26
CA ARG A 248 4.24 0.87 -21.48
C ARG A 248 4.15 -0.26 -20.48
N PHE A 249 5.05 -1.22 -20.51
CA PHE A 249 5.11 -2.37 -19.60
C PHE A 249 4.96 -1.99 -18.13
N GLN A 250 5.54 -0.88 -17.70
CA GLN A 250 5.52 -0.44 -16.31
C GLN A 250 4.20 0.21 -15.89
N THR A 251 3.46 0.79 -16.83
CA THR A 251 2.25 1.58 -16.57
C THR A 251 0.96 0.90 -17.05
N THR A 252 1.06 -0.08 -17.95
CA THR A 252 -0.13 -0.80 -18.46
C THR A 252 -0.87 -1.50 -17.33
N ARG A 253 -2.16 -1.19 -17.20
CA ARG A 253 -3.09 -1.83 -16.27
C ARG A 253 -4.16 -2.59 -17.02
N PHE A 254 -4.87 -3.44 -16.30
CA PHE A 254 -5.92 -4.29 -16.86
C PHE A 254 -7.20 -4.13 -16.06
N ASP A 255 -8.31 -4.00 -16.80
CA ASP A 255 -9.64 -3.98 -16.21
C ASP A 255 -10.25 -5.39 -16.20
N ASN A 256 -9.82 -6.23 -17.15
CA ASN A 256 -10.33 -7.56 -17.37
C ASN A 256 -9.20 -8.58 -17.51
N ILE A 257 -9.47 -9.80 -17.08
CA ILE A 257 -8.57 -10.95 -17.25
C ILE A 257 -9.36 -12.05 -17.96
N ILE A 258 -8.81 -12.59 -19.05
CA ILE A 258 -9.40 -13.71 -19.77
C ILE A 258 -8.40 -14.85 -19.88
N ILE A 259 -8.87 -16.08 -19.61
CA ILE A 259 -8.08 -17.29 -19.87
C ILE A 259 -8.44 -17.79 -21.27
N GLY A 260 -7.45 -17.87 -22.16
CA GLY A 260 -7.62 -18.31 -23.55
C GLY A 260 -7.86 -19.82 -23.66
N ALA A 261 -8.96 -20.31 -23.09
CA ALA A 261 -9.36 -21.71 -23.09
C ALA A 261 -10.46 -22.03 -24.11
N MET A 262 -10.72 -21.11 -25.05
CA MET A 262 -11.75 -21.21 -26.08
C MET A 262 -11.13 -21.14 -27.49
N THR A 263 -11.93 -21.23 -28.55
CA THR A 263 -11.45 -20.98 -29.93
C THR A 263 -11.13 -19.51 -30.14
N ALA A 264 -10.26 -19.20 -31.11
CA ALA A 264 -9.90 -17.81 -31.43
C ALA A 264 -11.13 -16.95 -31.77
N THR A 265 -12.12 -17.49 -32.50
CA THR A 265 -13.38 -16.78 -32.81
C THR A 265 -14.14 -16.42 -31.54
N ARG A 266 -14.33 -17.36 -30.62
CA ARG A 266 -15.03 -17.10 -29.36
C ARG A 266 -14.26 -16.14 -28.44
N PHE A 267 -12.94 -16.23 -28.49
CA PHE A 267 -12.10 -15.30 -27.78
C PHE A 267 -12.29 -13.85 -28.26
N LEU A 268 -12.32 -13.62 -29.57
CA LEU A 268 -12.56 -12.29 -30.14
C LEU A 268 -13.96 -11.72 -29.80
N GLU A 269 -14.97 -12.60 -29.68
CA GLU A 269 -16.32 -12.19 -29.22
C GLU A 269 -16.35 -11.81 -27.72
N ALA A 270 -15.44 -12.35 -26.91
CA ALA A 270 -15.42 -12.19 -25.47
C ALA A 270 -14.45 -11.10 -24.98
N ILE A 271 -13.58 -10.58 -25.84
CA ILE A 271 -12.61 -9.54 -25.46
C ILE A 271 -13.33 -8.26 -25.04
N LEU A 272 -12.95 -7.74 -23.88
CA LEU A 272 -13.31 -6.41 -23.38
C LEU A 272 -12.11 -5.45 -23.49
N PRO A 273 -12.34 -4.13 -23.42
CA PRO A 273 -11.23 -3.17 -23.37
C PRO A 273 -10.27 -3.47 -22.21
N ASN A 274 -8.97 -3.18 -22.40
CA ASN A 274 -7.92 -3.37 -21.38
C ASN A 274 -7.85 -4.80 -20.82
N THR A 275 -7.96 -5.82 -21.69
CA THR A 275 -7.89 -7.22 -21.28
C THR A 275 -6.46 -7.72 -21.17
N LEU A 276 -6.15 -8.42 -20.08
CA LEU A 276 -5.00 -9.29 -19.93
C LEU A 276 -5.37 -10.71 -20.37
N LEU A 277 -4.72 -11.21 -21.41
CA LEU A 277 -4.87 -12.59 -21.86
C LEU A 277 -3.90 -13.51 -21.12
N ILE A 278 -4.38 -14.63 -20.59
CA ILE A 278 -3.58 -15.72 -20.02
C ILE A 278 -3.79 -16.97 -20.88
N THR A 279 -2.74 -17.51 -21.51
CA THR A 279 -2.86 -18.68 -22.41
C THR A 279 -1.54 -19.44 -22.45
N PRO A 280 -1.54 -20.78 -22.72
CA PRO A 280 -0.31 -21.50 -23.04
C PRO A 280 0.38 -20.94 -24.29
N GLY A 281 1.71 -21.03 -24.35
CA GLY A 281 2.48 -20.45 -25.44
C GLY A 281 2.30 -21.14 -26.79
N ASP A 282 1.77 -22.37 -26.81
CA ASP A 282 1.42 -23.14 -28.01
C ASP A 282 0.01 -22.85 -28.56
N ARG A 283 -0.77 -21.99 -27.88
CA ARG A 283 -2.06 -21.53 -28.40
C ARG A 283 -1.88 -20.37 -29.37
N GLU A 284 -1.15 -20.64 -30.46
CA GLU A 284 -0.82 -19.64 -31.47
C GLU A 284 -2.05 -19.01 -32.13
N ASP A 285 -3.14 -19.79 -32.30
CA ASP A 285 -4.41 -19.32 -32.81
C ASP A 285 -4.97 -18.12 -32.01
N ILE A 286 -4.95 -18.22 -30.70
CA ILE A 286 -5.45 -17.16 -29.79
C ILE A 286 -4.45 -16.00 -29.71
N ILE A 287 -3.15 -16.29 -29.66
CA ILE A 287 -2.10 -15.25 -29.58
C ILE A 287 -2.12 -14.40 -30.85
N ILE A 288 -2.22 -15.02 -32.03
CA ILE A 288 -2.33 -14.31 -33.31
C ILE A 288 -3.60 -13.46 -33.35
N ALA A 289 -4.75 -14.01 -32.93
CA ALA A 289 -6.00 -13.28 -32.87
C ALA A 289 -5.89 -12.06 -31.93
N ALA A 290 -5.28 -12.23 -30.75
CA ALA A 290 -5.06 -11.16 -29.80
C ALA A 290 -4.16 -10.02 -30.34
N LEU A 291 -3.06 -10.37 -31.02
CA LEU A 291 -2.15 -9.39 -31.62
C LEU A 291 -2.76 -8.65 -32.82
N SER A 292 -3.59 -9.34 -33.62
CA SER A 292 -4.21 -8.75 -34.81
C SER A 292 -5.43 -7.86 -34.50
N HIS A 293 -6.00 -7.98 -33.30
CA HIS A 293 -7.20 -7.22 -32.93
C HIS A 293 -6.91 -5.82 -32.39
N GLN A 294 -5.65 -5.42 -32.32
CA GLN A 294 -5.25 -4.09 -31.80
C GLN A 294 -5.54 -2.94 -32.76
N ASP A 295 -5.63 -3.21 -34.06
CA ASP A 295 -5.76 -2.17 -35.08
C ASP A 295 -7.22 -1.81 -35.38
N ASN A 296 -8.19 -2.48 -34.81
CA ASN A 296 -9.61 -2.25 -35.02
C ASN A 296 -10.31 -1.63 -33.80
N ASP A 297 -10.51 -0.39 -33.84
CA ASP A 297 -10.85 0.65 -32.88
C ASP A 297 -12.19 0.53 -32.08
N ARG A 298 -12.91 -0.61 -31.95
CA ARG A 298 -14.29 -0.46 -31.44
C ARG A 298 -14.89 -1.44 -30.43
N SER A 299 -14.32 -2.57 -30.11
CA SER A 299 -15.07 -3.52 -29.23
C SER A 299 -14.28 -4.26 -28.16
N GLY A 300 -12.98 -4.12 -28.10
CA GLY A 300 -12.14 -4.78 -27.10
C GLY A 300 -10.68 -4.68 -27.48
N SER A 301 -9.79 -4.66 -26.50
CA SER A 301 -8.34 -4.62 -26.75
C SER A 301 -7.59 -5.50 -25.78
N VAL A 302 -6.60 -6.23 -26.27
CA VAL A 302 -5.64 -6.94 -25.43
C VAL A 302 -4.49 -5.99 -25.11
N SER A 303 -4.35 -5.67 -23.85
CA SER A 303 -3.31 -4.75 -23.36
C SER A 303 -2.08 -5.47 -22.81
N GLY A 304 -2.12 -6.80 -22.68
CA GLY A 304 -1.00 -7.64 -22.29
C GLY A 304 -1.31 -9.12 -22.42
N ILE A 305 -0.27 -9.93 -22.59
CA ILE A 305 -0.40 -11.39 -22.70
C ILE A 305 0.55 -12.06 -21.72
N ILE A 306 0.08 -13.10 -21.02
CA ILE A 306 0.91 -14.00 -20.25
C ILE A 306 0.87 -15.39 -20.88
N LEU A 307 2.03 -15.83 -21.39
CA LEU A 307 2.23 -17.19 -21.87
C LEU A 307 2.57 -18.08 -20.68
N THR A 308 1.86 -19.19 -20.54
CA THR A 308 1.99 -20.09 -19.39
C THR A 308 2.75 -21.36 -19.71
N ARG A 309 3.14 -22.13 -18.66
CA ARG A 309 3.92 -23.39 -18.72
C ARG A 309 5.33 -23.24 -19.30
N GLY A 310 5.89 -22.02 -19.40
CA GLY A 310 7.20 -21.82 -20.03
C GLY A 310 7.25 -22.19 -21.51
N ILE A 311 6.10 -22.40 -22.16
CA ILE A 311 6.04 -22.80 -23.57
C ILE A 311 6.38 -21.60 -24.44
N GLU A 312 7.49 -21.71 -25.16
CA GLU A 312 7.93 -20.68 -26.12
C GLU A 312 7.05 -20.75 -27.39
N PRO A 313 6.62 -19.60 -27.94
CA PRO A 313 5.93 -19.57 -29.23
C PRO A 313 6.89 -19.94 -30.37
N SER A 314 6.35 -20.32 -31.54
CA SER A 314 7.15 -20.58 -32.74
C SER A 314 8.01 -19.35 -33.10
N ALA A 315 9.10 -19.57 -33.84
CA ALA A 315 10.02 -18.51 -34.26
C ALA A 315 9.32 -17.41 -35.08
N GLU A 316 8.28 -17.78 -35.85
CA GLU A 316 7.49 -16.83 -36.64
C GLU A 316 6.62 -15.96 -35.71
N LEU A 317 5.93 -16.60 -34.74
CA LEU A 317 5.08 -15.90 -33.80
C LEU A 317 5.92 -15.04 -32.83
N ALA A 318 7.09 -15.51 -32.42
CA ALA A 318 8.04 -14.73 -31.62
C ALA A 318 8.45 -13.42 -32.31
N LYS A 319 8.68 -13.44 -33.63
CA LYS A 319 8.94 -12.21 -34.42
C LYS A 319 7.74 -11.24 -34.41
N ARG A 320 6.51 -11.78 -34.54
CA ARG A 320 5.28 -10.95 -34.46
C ARG A 320 5.13 -10.33 -33.07
N ILE A 321 5.35 -11.10 -32.01
CA ILE A 321 5.34 -10.61 -30.61
C ILE A 321 6.36 -9.48 -30.44
N TYR A 322 7.61 -9.68 -30.90
CA TYR A 322 8.67 -8.70 -30.78
C TYR A 322 8.33 -7.36 -31.43
N ASN A 323 7.65 -7.39 -32.59
CA ASN A 323 7.24 -6.22 -33.36
C ASN A 323 5.88 -5.64 -32.88
N SER A 324 5.19 -6.31 -31.98
CA SER A 324 3.90 -5.86 -31.46
C SER A 324 4.08 -4.80 -30.38
N ARG A 325 3.01 -4.01 -30.17
CA ARG A 325 2.93 -3.07 -29.04
C ARG A 325 2.27 -3.68 -27.81
N VAL A 326 1.93 -4.99 -27.83
CA VAL A 326 1.39 -5.71 -26.70
C VAL A 326 2.55 -6.28 -25.91
N PRO A 327 2.72 -5.93 -24.65
CA PRO A 327 3.73 -6.56 -23.82
C PRO A 327 3.35 -8.02 -23.55
N VAL A 328 4.29 -8.93 -23.76
CA VAL A 328 4.11 -10.38 -23.58
C VAL A 328 5.10 -10.91 -22.55
N VAL A 329 4.56 -11.56 -21.53
CA VAL A 329 5.33 -12.18 -20.44
C VAL A 329 5.19 -13.69 -20.54
N ILE A 330 6.29 -14.43 -20.42
CA ILE A 330 6.27 -15.89 -20.28
C ILE A 330 6.51 -16.28 -18.82
N ALA A 331 5.70 -17.22 -18.31
CA ALA A 331 5.75 -17.71 -16.93
C ALA A 331 5.71 -19.24 -16.91
N GLU A 332 6.45 -19.86 -15.98
CA GLU A 332 6.56 -21.33 -15.84
C GLU A 332 5.28 -22.00 -15.32
N PHE A 333 4.43 -21.24 -14.62
CA PHE A 333 3.20 -21.77 -14.01
C PHE A 333 2.12 -22.03 -15.05
N ASP A 334 1.20 -22.95 -14.73
CA ASP A 334 -0.01 -23.19 -15.52
C ASP A 334 -0.99 -22.00 -15.46
N SER A 335 -1.97 -21.97 -16.36
CA SER A 335 -2.90 -20.84 -16.50
C SER A 335 -3.75 -20.59 -15.26
N TYR A 336 -4.15 -21.65 -14.54
CA TYR A 336 -4.92 -21.51 -13.29
C TYR A 336 -4.05 -20.88 -12.19
N THR A 337 -2.84 -21.38 -12.00
CA THR A 337 -1.90 -20.86 -11.01
C THR A 337 -1.55 -19.39 -11.30
N VAL A 338 -1.33 -19.00 -12.56
CA VAL A 338 -1.09 -17.64 -12.97
C VAL A 338 -2.29 -16.75 -12.62
N ALA A 339 -3.49 -17.15 -13.04
CA ALA A 339 -4.72 -16.42 -12.77
C ALA A 339 -4.98 -16.25 -11.26
N TYR A 340 -4.81 -17.31 -10.47
CA TYR A 340 -4.94 -17.28 -9.02
C TYR A 340 -3.92 -16.34 -8.36
N ARG A 341 -2.65 -16.40 -8.80
CA ARG A 341 -1.60 -15.51 -8.27
C ARG A 341 -1.89 -14.04 -8.53
N ILE A 342 -2.45 -13.72 -9.70
CA ILE A 342 -2.83 -12.36 -10.06
C ILE A 342 -4.07 -11.92 -9.26
N HIS A 343 -5.09 -12.76 -9.18
CA HIS A 343 -6.31 -12.46 -8.43
C HIS A 343 -6.05 -12.26 -6.94
N SER A 344 -5.16 -13.05 -6.35
CA SER A 344 -4.79 -12.97 -4.92
C SER A 344 -3.74 -11.90 -4.61
N MET A 345 -3.30 -11.10 -5.60
CA MET A 345 -2.31 -10.05 -5.37
C MET A 345 -2.83 -8.95 -4.44
N THR A 346 -1.99 -8.60 -3.48
CA THR A 346 -2.15 -7.30 -2.81
C THR A 346 -1.39 -6.24 -3.61
N VAL A 347 -2.13 -5.37 -4.26
CA VAL A 347 -1.56 -4.29 -5.07
C VAL A 347 -1.15 -3.13 -4.16
N LYS A 348 0.12 -2.72 -4.25
CA LYS A 348 0.64 -1.53 -3.59
C LYS A 348 0.96 -0.46 -4.64
N THR A 349 0.74 0.79 -4.28
CA THR A 349 1.20 1.94 -5.09
C THR A 349 2.71 1.93 -5.19
N GLN A 350 3.23 2.19 -6.37
CA GLN A 350 4.66 2.29 -6.67
C GLN A 350 5.02 3.75 -6.97
N PRO A 351 6.28 4.17 -6.81
CA PRO A 351 6.71 5.53 -7.16
C PRO A 351 6.45 5.91 -8.61
N GLU A 352 6.45 4.91 -9.50
CA GLU A 352 6.24 5.05 -10.95
C GLU A 352 4.75 5.05 -11.36
N ASP A 353 3.82 4.94 -10.40
CA ASP A 353 2.37 4.96 -10.66
C ASP A 353 1.86 6.40 -10.84
N ASP A 354 2.20 7.04 -11.97
CA ASP A 354 1.85 8.44 -12.29
C ASP A 354 0.32 8.69 -12.32
N ASP A 355 -0.47 7.66 -12.52
CA ASP A 355 -1.94 7.69 -12.50
C ASP A 355 -2.52 7.61 -11.07
N LYS A 356 -1.89 6.81 -10.16
CA LYS A 356 -2.41 6.61 -8.81
C LYS A 356 -2.11 7.77 -7.87
N ILE A 357 -0.92 8.35 -7.99
CA ILE A 357 -0.48 9.38 -7.04
C ILE A 357 -1.37 10.64 -7.11
N PRO A 358 -1.69 11.21 -8.29
CA PRO A 358 -2.64 12.33 -8.39
C PRO A 358 -4.04 11.96 -7.90
N LEU A 359 -4.51 10.73 -8.22
CA LEU A 359 -5.81 10.24 -7.78
C LEU A 359 -5.88 10.17 -6.23
N ILE A 360 -4.85 9.63 -5.59
CA ILE A 360 -4.79 9.54 -4.12
C ILE A 360 -4.84 10.93 -3.48
N LYS A 361 -4.08 11.90 -4.01
CA LYS A 361 -4.10 13.29 -3.53
C LYS A 361 -5.49 13.90 -3.62
N LYS A 362 -6.13 13.75 -4.77
CA LYS A 362 -7.50 14.22 -5.01
C LYS A 362 -8.49 13.58 -4.04
N LEU A 363 -8.46 12.26 -3.89
CA LEU A 363 -9.37 11.54 -2.99
C LEU A 363 -9.28 12.03 -1.55
N ILE A 364 -8.07 12.22 -1.04
CA ILE A 364 -7.89 12.74 0.33
C ILE A 364 -8.38 14.18 0.44
N GLN A 365 -8.04 15.03 -0.51
CA GLN A 365 -8.42 16.43 -0.49
C GLN A 365 -9.95 16.65 -0.53
N GLU A 366 -10.66 15.81 -1.31
CA GLU A 366 -12.11 15.93 -1.48
C GLU A 366 -12.92 15.26 -0.37
N ASN A 367 -12.36 14.25 0.31
CA ASN A 367 -13.16 13.35 1.16
C ASN A 367 -12.74 13.34 2.63
N ILE A 368 -11.62 13.97 3.01
CA ILE A 368 -11.12 13.95 4.39
C ILE A 368 -11.17 15.36 4.99
N ASP A 369 -11.73 15.45 6.19
CA ASP A 369 -11.73 16.70 6.97
C ASP A 369 -10.36 16.96 7.62
N LEU A 370 -9.47 17.59 6.84
CA LEU A 370 -8.15 17.97 7.30
C LEU A 370 -8.21 19.03 8.43
N ASN A 371 -9.26 19.89 8.45
CA ASN A 371 -9.41 20.90 9.50
C ASN A 371 -9.68 20.24 10.85
N GLN A 372 -10.51 19.20 10.88
CA GLN A 372 -10.77 18.43 12.09
C GLN A 372 -9.51 17.73 12.61
N ILE A 373 -8.70 17.15 11.71
CA ILE A 373 -7.42 16.54 12.08
C ILE A 373 -6.48 17.57 12.69
N VAL A 374 -6.29 18.70 12.01
CA VAL A 374 -5.36 19.76 12.45
C VAL A 374 -5.86 20.51 13.69
N GLY A 375 -7.16 20.71 13.81
CA GLY A 375 -7.78 21.37 14.96
C GLY A 375 -7.69 20.57 16.27
N SER A 376 -7.26 19.30 16.22
CA SER A 376 -7.03 18.49 17.41
C SER A 376 -5.69 18.78 18.12
N PHE A 377 -4.80 19.62 17.55
CA PHE A 377 -3.45 19.90 18.08
C PHE A 377 -3.32 21.29 18.74
#